data_f71c2f3de1cd4a58aea4774b5c8dd382
#
_entry.id   f71c2f3de1cd4a58aea4774b5c8dd382
#
_cell.length_a   1.000
_cell.length_b   1.000
_cell.length_c   1.000
_cell.angle_alpha   90.00
_cell.angle_beta   90.00
_cell.angle_gamma   90.00
#
_symmetry.space_group_name_H-M   'P 1'
#
loop_
_entity.id
_entity.type
_entity.pdbx_description
1 polymer ?
#
loop_
_entity_poly.entity_id
_entity_poly.type
_entity_poly.pdbx_seq_one_letter_code
_entity_poly.pdbx_strand_id
1 'polypeptide(L)'
;ITLESKNETEKKLQDYIQIINENVIISITNKDGLIISASEAFCKISGYTKDELLGKTHSLVRHPETPNKFYEKMWQPLLLGNIWKGEIKNKNKQGVDYWVYTIIKPLLKDTKIIGFTAIRTNITDKKHIEYLSITDELTQLYNRRYFNLKINEEINRAKREKNYFSFLIMDIDYFKQYNDTYGHQAGDLALKKVSLMLKKKTSRASDFAFRLGGEEFGIITILDKEKSIEFANSIKNEIENLQIEHKASKVSKYLTISIGIVSKKGDAITNSDILFKEADDCLYEAKKLGRNSIFIL
;
A
#
# COMPACT_ATOMS: atom_id res chain seq x y z
N ILE A 1 -32.21 -30.47 37.95
CA ILE A 1 -31.36 -29.26 37.90
C ILE A 1 -31.95 -28.31 38.94
N THR A 2 -31.21 -28.07 40.04
CA THR A 2 -31.67 -27.20 41.13
C THR A 2 -31.71 -25.73 40.64
N LEU A 3 -32.57 -24.91 41.26
CA LEU A 3 -32.68 -23.47 40.96
C LEU A 3 -31.31 -22.75 41.07
N GLU A 4 -30.48 -23.17 42.03
CA GLU A 4 -29.12 -22.66 42.23
C GLU A 4 -28.20 -22.92 41.02
N SER A 5 -28.22 -24.16 40.47
CA SER A 5 -27.39 -24.50 39.30
C SER A 5 -27.82 -23.75 38.04
N LYS A 6 -29.11 -23.39 37.90
CA LYS A 6 -29.62 -22.58 36.82
C LYS A 6 -29.15 -21.12 36.92
N ASN A 7 -29.25 -20.55 38.15
CA ASN A 7 -28.78 -19.18 38.40
C ASN A 7 -27.25 -19.02 38.21
N GLU A 8 -26.46 -20.02 38.59
CA GLU A 8 -25.01 -20.01 38.38
C GLU A 8 -24.66 -20.09 36.89
N THR A 9 -25.41 -20.89 36.10
CA THR A 9 -25.19 -21.01 34.66
C THR A 9 -25.58 -19.70 33.93
N GLU A 10 -26.70 -19.09 34.34
CA GLU A 10 -27.14 -17.78 33.77
C GLU A 10 -26.12 -16.67 34.08
N LYS A 11 -25.57 -16.64 35.31
CA LYS A 11 -24.51 -15.67 35.67
C LYS A 11 -23.25 -15.86 34.84
N LYS A 12 -22.76 -17.10 34.71
CA LYS A 12 -21.61 -17.42 33.85
C LYS A 12 -21.84 -17.00 32.40
N LEU A 13 -23.04 -17.20 31.86
CA LEU A 13 -23.40 -16.78 30.50
C LEU A 13 -23.37 -15.26 30.38
N GLN A 14 -23.90 -14.53 31.35
CA GLN A 14 -23.84 -13.06 31.35
C GLN A 14 -22.40 -12.55 31.40
N ASP A 15 -21.55 -13.16 32.26
CA ASP A 15 -20.12 -12.82 32.34
C ASP A 15 -19.42 -13.02 30.95
N TYR A 16 -19.69 -14.15 30.27
CA TYR A 16 -19.14 -14.39 28.92
C TYR A 16 -19.65 -13.39 27.89
N ILE A 17 -20.94 -13.05 27.93
CA ILE A 17 -21.52 -12.05 27.01
C ILE A 17 -20.86 -10.68 27.24
N GLN A 18 -20.62 -10.31 28.50
CA GLN A 18 -19.96 -9.06 28.84
C GLN A 18 -18.51 -9.03 28.32
N ILE A 19 -17.74 -10.09 28.56
CA ILE A 19 -16.36 -10.22 28.07
C ILE A 19 -16.32 -10.09 26.53
N ILE A 20 -17.22 -10.75 25.84
CA ILE A 20 -17.34 -10.66 24.36
C ILE A 20 -17.70 -9.24 23.93
N ASN A 21 -18.68 -8.62 24.59
CA ASN A 21 -19.13 -7.27 24.27
C ASN A 21 -18.01 -6.22 24.43
N GLU A 22 -17.19 -6.35 25.45
CA GLU A 22 -16.10 -5.40 25.74
C GLU A 22 -14.88 -5.58 24.85
N ASN A 23 -14.59 -6.83 24.39
CA ASN A 23 -13.31 -7.18 23.75
C ASN A 23 -13.41 -7.60 22.30
N VAL A 24 -14.58 -8.04 21.81
CA VAL A 24 -14.75 -8.49 20.45
C VAL A 24 -15.56 -7.47 19.62
N ILE A 25 -15.01 -7.04 18.52
CA ILE A 25 -15.65 -6.04 17.64
C ILE A 25 -16.75 -6.76 16.84
N ILE A 26 -17.98 -6.66 17.31
CA ILE A 26 -19.16 -7.32 16.71
C ILE A 26 -20.21 -6.28 16.35
N SER A 27 -20.89 -6.52 15.24
CA SER A 27 -22.14 -5.85 14.90
C SER A 27 -23.09 -6.83 14.24
N ILE A 28 -24.39 -6.62 14.45
CA ILE A 28 -25.46 -7.36 13.83
C ILE A 28 -26.32 -6.38 13.04
N THR A 29 -26.71 -6.75 11.82
CA THR A 29 -27.62 -5.96 11.00
C THR A 29 -28.89 -6.76 10.70
N ASN A 30 -29.96 -6.05 10.35
CA ASN A 30 -31.12 -6.63 9.70
C ASN A 30 -30.79 -6.98 8.23
N LYS A 31 -31.77 -7.52 7.50
CA LYS A 31 -31.64 -7.88 6.08
C LYS A 31 -31.29 -6.69 5.16
N ASP A 32 -31.65 -5.47 5.56
CA ASP A 32 -31.43 -4.23 4.81
C ASP A 32 -30.08 -3.60 5.12
N GLY A 33 -29.25 -4.25 5.96
CA GLY A 33 -27.92 -3.78 6.34
C GLY A 33 -27.91 -2.71 7.43
N LEU A 34 -29.06 -2.44 8.08
CA LEU A 34 -29.14 -1.51 9.20
C LEU A 34 -28.68 -2.19 10.49
N ILE A 35 -27.79 -1.54 11.23
CA ILE A 35 -27.22 -2.05 12.49
C ILE A 35 -28.34 -2.12 13.53
N ILE A 36 -28.57 -3.30 14.07
CA ILE A 36 -29.52 -3.58 15.16
C ILE A 36 -28.83 -3.91 16.48
N SER A 37 -27.53 -4.23 16.43
CA SER A 37 -26.71 -4.46 17.62
C SER A 37 -25.25 -4.12 17.31
N ALA A 38 -24.56 -3.53 18.30
CA ALA A 38 -23.14 -3.19 18.25
C ALA A 38 -22.52 -3.47 19.61
N SER A 39 -21.33 -4.08 19.62
CA SER A 39 -20.53 -4.30 20.83
C SER A 39 -19.85 -2.99 21.30
N GLU A 40 -19.50 -2.93 22.59
CA GLU A 40 -18.71 -1.83 23.12
C GLU A 40 -17.34 -1.71 22.43
N ALA A 41 -16.73 -2.85 22.11
CA ALA A 41 -15.49 -2.86 21.33
C ALA A 41 -15.66 -2.20 19.95
N PHE A 42 -16.83 -2.37 19.28
CA PHE A 42 -17.11 -1.68 18.03
C PHE A 42 -17.32 -0.17 18.24
N CYS A 43 -18.01 0.22 19.30
CA CYS A 43 -18.14 1.63 19.66
C CYS A 43 -16.76 2.28 19.92
N LYS A 44 -15.90 1.61 20.69
CA LYS A 44 -14.53 2.11 21.01
C LYS A 44 -13.69 2.35 19.77
N ILE A 45 -13.58 1.35 18.86
CA ILE A 45 -12.73 1.48 17.66
C ILE A 45 -13.29 2.46 16.63
N SER A 46 -14.62 2.50 16.47
CA SER A 46 -15.28 3.37 15.50
C SER A 46 -15.43 4.82 15.99
N GLY A 47 -15.36 5.05 17.30
CA GLY A 47 -15.55 6.34 17.92
C GLY A 47 -17.01 6.84 17.95
N TYR A 48 -17.98 6.01 17.55
CA TYR A 48 -19.40 6.28 17.59
C TYR A 48 -20.03 5.64 18.83
N THR A 49 -21.01 6.32 19.42
CA THR A 49 -21.83 5.72 20.47
C THR A 49 -22.76 4.65 19.90
N LYS A 50 -23.29 3.81 20.77
CA LYS A 50 -24.25 2.76 20.35
C LYS A 50 -25.50 3.36 19.69
N ASP A 51 -26.03 4.44 20.25
CA ASP A 51 -27.21 5.13 19.70
C ASP A 51 -26.96 5.76 18.32
N GLU A 52 -25.74 6.24 18.07
CA GLU A 52 -25.35 6.77 16.75
C GLU A 52 -25.20 5.66 15.70
N LEU A 53 -24.87 4.45 16.11
CA LEU A 53 -24.72 3.30 15.22
C LEU A 53 -26.04 2.61 14.90
N LEU A 54 -26.94 2.50 15.86
CA LEU A 54 -28.23 1.80 15.69
C LEU A 54 -29.08 2.47 14.61
N GLY A 55 -29.69 1.64 13.73
CA GLY A 55 -30.50 2.11 12.61
C GLY A 55 -29.69 2.70 11.43
N LYS A 56 -28.36 2.75 11.51
CA LYS A 56 -27.51 3.21 10.42
C LYS A 56 -26.84 2.02 9.71
N THR A 57 -26.31 2.28 8.52
CA THR A 57 -25.49 1.30 7.80
C THR A 57 -24.00 1.48 8.18
N HIS A 58 -23.17 0.48 7.88
CA HIS A 58 -21.71 0.59 8.08
C HIS A 58 -21.02 1.64 7.17
N SER A 59 -21.78 2.36 6.33
CA SER A 59 -21.23 3.48 5.55
C SER A 59 -20.62 4.57 6.42
N LEU A 60 -21.07 4.70 7.70
CA LEU A 60 -20.51 5.64 8.69
C LEU A 60 -18.98 5.47 8.90
N VAL A 61 -18.50 4.25 8.84
CA VAL A 61 -17.08 3.93 9.06
C VAL A 61 -16.33 3.62 7.76
N ARG A 62 -16.96 3.76 6.60
CA ARG A 62 -16.34 3.47 5.30
C ARG A 62 -15.21 4.44 5.02
N HIS A 63 -14.04 3.90 4.64
CA HIS A 63 -12.94 4.75 4.18
C HIS A 63 -13.25 5.30 2.78
N PRO A 64 -13.08 6.64 2.54
CA PRO A 64 -13.44 7.28 1.26
C PRO A 64 -12.74 6.71 0.03
N GLU A 65 -11.49 6.27 0.18
CA GLU A 65 -10.70 5.71 -0.91
C GLU A 65 -11.07 4.26 -1.27
N THR A 66 -11.91 3.58 -0.48
CA THR A 66 -12.32 2.21 -0.79
C THR A 66 -13.35 2.21 -1.91
N PRO A 67 -13.05 1.63 -3.10
CA PRO A 67 -13.95 1.68 -4.25
C PRO A 67 -15.29 0.96 -3.98
N ASN A 68 -16.39 1.46 -4.54
CA ASN A 68 -17.69 0.80 -4.43
C ASN A 68 -17.68 -0.65 -4.91
N LYS A 69 -16.90 -0.96 -5.97
CA LYS A 69 -16.71 -2.32 -6.49
C LYS A 69 -16.19 -3.32 -5.45
N PHE A 70 -15.44 -2.86 -4.43
CA PHE A 70 -15.01 -3.71 -3.32
C PHE A 70 -16.24 -4.20 -2.51
N TYR A 71 -17.15 -3.29 -2.18
CA TYR A 71 -18.34 -3.63 -1.39
C TYR A 71 -19.33 -4.46 -2.19
N GLU A 72 -19.46 -4.23 -3.50
CA GLU A 72 -20.27 -5.08 -4.39
C GLU A 72 -19.79 -6.54 -4.34
N LYS A 73 -18.47 -6.76 -4.50
CA LYS A 73 -17.86 -8.08 -4.38
C LYS A 73 -18.02 -8.71 -2.99
N MET A 74 -18.03 -7.89 -1.95
CA MET A 74 -18.26 -8.34 -0.57
C MET A 74 -19.70 -8.83 -0.39
N TRP A 75 -20.69 -8.12 -0.93
CA TRP A 75 -22.11 -8.45 -0.77
C TRP A 75 -22.55 -9.65 -1.60
N GLN A 76 -21.96 -9.89 -2.76
CA GLN A 76 -22.35 -11.00 -3.64
C GLN A 76 -22.45 -12.36 -2.93
N PRO A 77 -21.40 -12.88 -2.26
CA PRO A 77 -21.50 -14.16 -1.57
C PRO A 77 -22.47 -14.13 -0.37
N LEU A 78 -22.58 -13.00 0.33
CA LEU A 78 -23.45 -12.85 1.49
C LEU A 78 -24.93 -12.98 1.12
N LEU A 79 -25.34 -12.39 0.00
CA LEU A 79 -26.71 -12.48 -0.50
C LEU A 79 -27.07 -13.90 -0.99
N LEU A 80 -26.07 -14.72 -1.29
CA LEU A 80 -26.22 -16.14 -1.62
C LEU A 80 -26.17 -17.05 -0.38
N GLY A 81 -26.13 -16.49 0.83
CA GLY A 81 -26.06 -17.25 2.08
C GLY A 81 -24.65 -17.72 2.47
N ASN A 82 -23.61 -17.28 1.75
CA ASN A 82 -22.22 -17.66 2.01
C ASN A 82 -21.53 -16.69 2.97
N ILE A 83 -20.44 -17.16 3.58
CA ILE A 83 -19.59 -16.34 4.47
C ILE A 83 -18.65 -15.51 3.61
N TRP A 84 -18.48 -14.25 3.95
CA TRP A 84 -17.42 -13.41 3.40
C TRP A 84 -16.31 -13.16 4.45
N LYS A 85 -15.06 -13.14 4.00
CA LYS A 85 -13.87 -12.82 4.81
C LYS A 85 -12.96 -11.88 4.06
N GLY A 86 -12.42 -10.87 4.74
CA GLY A 86 -11.48 -9.96 4.12
C GLY A 86 -11.01 -8.84 5.05
N GLU A 87 -10.01 -8.12 4.60
CA GLU A 87 -9.49 -6.93 5.28
C GLU A 87 -10.22 -5.70 4.76
N ILE A 88 -10.60 -4.82 5.68
CA ILE A 88 -11.31 -3.57 5.36
C ILE A 88 -10.57 -2.42 6.02
N LYS A 89 -10.23 -1.39 5.22
CA LYS A 89 -9.79 -0.10 5.73
C LYS A 89 -11.02 0.73 6.08
N ASN A 90 -11.07 1.24 7.29
CA ASN A 90 -12.14 2.07 7.80
C ASN A 90 -11.58 3.41 8.29
N LYS A 91 -12.48 4.36 8.54
CA LYS A 91 -12.20 5.64 9.17
C LYS A 91 -13.15 5.83 10.36
N ASN A 92 -12.59 6.18 11.53
CA ASN A 92 -13.41 6.43 12.72
C ASN A 92 -14.03 7.85 12.70
N LYS A 93 -14.87 8.16 13.69
CA LYS A 93 -15.57 9.45 13.82
C LYS A 93 -14.59 10.64 13.90
N GLN A 94 -13.38 10.45 14.44
CA GLN A 94 -12.34 11.47 14.55
C GLN A 94 -11.50 11.61 13.26
N GLY A 95 -11.80 10.85 12.23
CA GLY A 95 -11.06 10.88 10.97
C GLY A 95 -9.80 10.02 10.95
N VAL A 96 -9.54 9.19 11.98
CA VAL A 96 -8.39 8.29 12.06
C VAL A 96 -8.68 6.99 11.30
N ASP A 97 -7.73 6.58 10.47
CA ASP A 97 -7.80 5.33 9.71
C ASP A 97 -7.52 4.14 10.63
N TYR A 98 -8.27 3.05 10.45
CA TYR A 98 -8.01 1.77 11.09
C TYR A 98 -8.33 0.59 10.18
N TRP A 99 -7.63 -0.51 10.38
CA TRP A 99 -7.79 -1.73 9.58
C TRP A 99 -8.41 -2.84 10.43
N VAL A 100 -9.36 -3.55 9.83
CA VAL A 100 -9.96 -4.73 10.45
C VAL A 100 -9.96 -5.91 9.48
N TYR A 101 -9.61 -7.09 9.99
CA TYR A 101 -9.95 -8.35 9.35
C TYR A 101 -11.37 -8.71 9.76
N THR A 102 -12.26 -8.86 8.80
CA THR A 102 -13.70 -9.01 9.02
C THR A 102 -14.20 -10.34 8.49
N ILE A 103 -15.00 -11.03 9.31
CA ILE A 103 -15.79 -12.21 8.91
C ILE A 103 -17.25 -11.80 9.01
N ILE A 104 -17.99 -11.89 7.90
CA ILE A 104 -19.41 -11.62 7.86
C ILE A 104 -20.15 -12.92 7.55
N LYS A 105 -21.14 -13.24 8.39
CA LYS A 105 -22.01 -14.41 8.23
C LYS A 105 -23.45 -13.97 8.11
N PRO A 106 -24.23 -14.51 7.14
CA PRO A 106 -25.66 -14.32 7.11
C PRO A 106 -26.33 -15.02 8.29
N LEU A 107 -27.32 -14.36 8.88
CA LEU A 107 -28.21 -14.94 9.87
C LEU A 107 -29.44 -15.51 9.12
N LEU A 108 -29.70 -16.79 9.32
CA LEU A 108 -30.78 -17.51 8.64
C LEU A 108 -31.88 -17.86 9.63
N LYS A 109 -33.09 -17.71 9.18
CA LYS A 109 -34.32 -18.29 9.79
C LYS A 109 -35.12 -18.99 8.70
N ASP A 110 -35.38 -20.28 8.87
CA ASP A 110 -36.09 -21.10 7.91
C ASP A 110 -35.55 -20.95 6.46
N THR A 111 -34.21 -21.02 6.30
CA THR A 111 -33.46 -20.82 5.05
C THR A 111 -33.45 -19.37 4.48
N LYS A 112 -34.20 -18.44 5.07
CA LYS A 112 -34.27 -17.04 4.63
C LYS A 112 -33.24 -16.20 5.42
N ILE A 113 -32.55 -15.32 4.70
CA ILE A 113 -31.63 -14.35 5.33
C ILE A 113 -32.48 -13.30 6.07
N ILE A 114 -32.28 -13.21 7.37
CA ILE A 114 -32.92 -12.22 8.25
C ILE A 114 -31.97 -11.09 8.68
N GLY A 115 -30.67 -11.25 8.42
CA GLY A 115 -29.64 -10.27 8.78
C GLY A 115 -28.23 -10.80 8.59
N PHE A 116 -27.26 -10.09 9.13
CA PHE A 116 -25.85 -10.45 9.03
C PHE A 116 -25.14 -10.16 10.35
N THR A 117 -24.23 -11.05 10.74
CA THR A 117 -23.30 -10.82 11.86
C THR A 117 -21.90 -10.59 11.30
N ALA A 118 -21.28 -9.51 11.72
CA ALA A 118 -19.89 -9.20 11.39
C ALA A 118 -19.02 -9.24 12.65
N ILE A 119 -17.99 -10.08 12.63
CA ILE A 119 -16.96 -10.19 13.66
C ILE A 119 -15.68 -9.63 13.06
N ARG A 120 -14.95 -8.80 13.83
CA ARG A 120 -13.76 -8.09 13.34
C ARG A 120 -12.61 -8.25 14.33
N THR A 121 -11.42 -8.35 13.78
CA THR A 121 -10.14 -8.25 14.52
C THR A 121 -9.44 -6.98 14.07
N ASN A 122 -9.04 -6.13 15.02
CA ASN A 122 -8.21 -4.97 14.70
C ASN A 122 -6.83 -5.44 14.25
N ILE A 123 -6.43 -5.06 13.03
CA ILE A 123 -5.14 -5.37 12.42
C ILE A 123 -4.35 -4.10 12.07
N THR A 124 -4.70 -2.96 12.66
CA THR A 124 -4.06 -1.67 12.39
C THR A 124 -2.57 -1.71 12.67
N ASP A 125 -2.17 -2.21 13.85
CA ASP A 125 -0.75 -2.31 14.23
C ASP A 125 0.00 -3.26 13.30
N LYS A 126 -0.61 -4.39 12.94
CA LYS A 126 -0.04 -5.33 11.96
C LYS A 126 0.22 -4.63 10.62
N LYS A 127 -0.76 -3.88 10.11
CA LYS A 127 -0.61 -3.11 8.85
C LYS A 127 0.44 -2.02 8.96
N HIS A 128 0.54 -1.37 10.10
CA HIS A 128 1.56 -0.36 10.36
C HIS A 128 2.97 -0.99 10.37
N ILE A 129 3.16 -2.12 11.04
CA ILE A 129 4.41 -2.87 11.04
C ILE A 129 4.77 -3.35 9.62
N GLU A 130 3.79 -3.88 8.88
CA GLU A 130 3.98 -4.26 7.48
C GLU A 130 4.47 -3.06 6.65
N TYR A 131 3.81 -1.91 6.77
CA TYR A 131 4.19 -0.68 6.08
C TYR A 131 5.61 -0.22 6.43
N LEU A 132 5.95 -0.14 7.72
CA LEU A 132 7.31 0.21 8.19
C LEU A 132 8.38 -0.78 7.69
N SER A 133 8.01 -2.06 7.55
CA SER A 133 8.92 -3.10 7.06
C SER A 133 9.20 -3.02 5.57
N ILE A 134 8.35 -2.37 4.76
CA ILE A 134 8.48 -2.30 3.29
C ILE A 134 8.80 -0.91 2.76
N THR A 135 8.80 0.12 3.61
CA THR A 135 9.10 1.51 3.20
C THR A 135 10.46 1.98 3.72
N ASP A 136 11.06 2.92 3.03
CA ASP A 136 12.24 3.67 3.49
C ASP A 136 11.79 4.82 4.40
N GLU A 137 12.36 4.90 5.58
CA GLU A 137 11.96 5.84 6.63
C GLU A 137 12.15 7.32 6.20
N LEU A 138 13.23 7.62 5.49
CA LEU A 138 13.54 8.98 5.06
C LEU A 138 12.62 9.46 3.93
N THR A 139 12.41 8.60 2.93
CA THR A 139 11.81 8.98 1.65
C THR A 139 10.37 8.55 1.48
N GLN A 140 9.90 7.61 2.32
CA GLN A 140 8.55 7.04 2.25
C GLN A 140 8.25 6.36 0.90
N LEU A 141 9.27 6.06 0.10
CA LEU A 141 9.19 5.11 -1.01
C LEU A 141 9.32 3.69 -0.48
N TYR A 142 9.05 2.71 -1.31
CA TYR A 142 9.35 1.32 -0.96
C TYR A 142 10.86 1.13 -0.79
N ASN A 143 11.26 0.28 0.16
CA ASN A 143 12.67 0.02 0.44
C ASN A 143 13.23 -1.14 -0.42
N ARG A 144 14.55 -1.37 -0.33
CA ARG A 144 15.26 -2.45 -1.04
C ARG A 144 14.68 -3.84 -0.74
N ARG A 145 14.25 -4.08 0.51
CA ARG A 145 13.66 -5.37 0.90
C ARG A 145 12.38 -5.64 0.10
N TYR A 146 11.51 -4.66 -0.01
CA TYR A 146 10.27 -4.81 -0.79
C TYR A 146 10.54 -4.90 -2.28
N PHE A 147 11.55 -4.18 -2.80
CA PHE A 147 12.00 -4.33 -4.18
C PHE A 147 12.36 -5.78 -4.50
N ASN A 148 13.17 -6.45 -3.66
CA ASN A 148 13.60 -7.84 -3.87
C ASN A 148 12.44 -8.84 -3.91
N LEU A 149 11.36 -8.56 -3.18
CA LEU A 149 10.12 -9.35 -3.25
C LEU A 149 9.34 -9.03 -4.52
N LYS A 150 9.14 -7.74 -4.78
CA LYS A 150 8.23 -7.25 -5.81
C LYS A 150 8.73 -7.49 -7.23
N ILE A 151 10.02 -7.41 -7.46
CA ILE A 151 10.59 -7.63 -8.80
C ILE A 151 10.24 -9.01 -9.34
N ASN A 152 10.31 -10.07 -8.52
CA ASN A 152 9.97 -11.43 -8.93
C ASN A 152 8.45 -11.60 -9.17
N GLU A 153 7.62 -10.97 -8.34
CA GLU A 153 6.16 -10.99 -8.53
C GLU A 153 5.75 -10.35 -9.85
N GLU A 154 6.29 -9.16 -10.16
CA GLU A 154 5.94 -8.42 -11.38
C GLU A 154 6.53 -9.05 -12.65
N ILE A 155 7.72 -9.66 -12.58
CA ILE A 155 8.27 -10.48 -13.69
C ILE A 155 7.32 -11.66 -13.97
N ASN A 156 6.90 -12.40 -12.94
CA ASN A 156 5.98 -13.52 -13.10
C ASN A 156 4.61 -13.07 -13.62
N ARG A 157 4.16 -11.90 -13.21
CA ARG A 157 2.93 -11.29 -13.71
C ARG A 157 3.07 -10.94 -15.20
N ALA A 158 4.16 -10.28 -15.59
CA ALA A 158 4.42 -9.92 -16.99
C ALA A 158 4.49 -11.16 -17.90
N LYS A 159 5.08 -12.28 -17.41
CA LYS A 159 5.06 -13.56 -18.11
C LYS A 159 3.65 -14.10 -18.35
N ARG A 160 2.81 -14.14 -17.31
CA ARG A 160 1.43 -14.64 -17.40
C ARG A 160 0.53 -13.79 -18.30
N GLU A 161 0.67 -12.47 -18.18
CA GLU A 161 -0.15 -11.50 -18.91
C GLU A 161 0.41 -11.17 -20.30
N LYS A 162 1.60 -11.71 -20.65
CA LYS A 162 2.36 -11.45 -21.89
C LYS A 162 2.61 -9.95 -22.11
N ASN A 163 2.78 -9.22 -21.02
CA ASN A 163 3.03 -7.79 -20.99
C ASN A 163 4.53 -7.48 -20.99
N TYR A 164 4.87 -6.21 -21.21
CA TYR A 164 6.19 -5.70 -20.93
C TYR A 164 6.45 -5.62 -19.42
N PHE A 165 7.71 -5.76 -19.06
CA PHE A 165 8.26 -5.44 -17.76
C PHE A 165 9.43 -4.48 -18.00
N SER A 166 9.40 -3.33 -17.36
CA SER A 166 10.47 -2.35 -17.41
C SER A 166 10.96 -2.02 -16.02
N PHE A 167 12.28 -2.01 -15.89
CA PHE A 167 12.96 -1.60 -14.68
C PHE A 167 13.90 -0.43 -14.98
N LEU A 168 13.71 0.66 -14.25
CA LEU A 168 14.54 1.85 -14.30
C LEU A 168 15.35 1.90 -13.00
N ILE A 169 16.68 1.93 -13.10
CA ILE A 169 17.56 2.22 -11.98
C ILE A 169 18.13 3.63 -12.14
N MET A 170 18.22 4.38 -11.05
CA MET A 170 18.55 5.80 -11.07
C MET A 170 19.51 6.13 -9.93
N ASP A 171 20.40 7.09 -10.20
CA ASP A 171 21.37 7.58 -9.21
C ASP A 171 21.50 9.10 -9.34
N ILE A 172 21.51 9.80 -8.21
CA ILE A 172 21.67 11.26 -8.19
C ILE A 172 23.13 11.60 -8.50
N ASP A 173 23.34 12.38 -9.55
CA ASP A 173 24.66 12.73 -10.02
C ASP A 173 25.42 13.59 -9.00
N TYR A 174 26.66 13.19 -8.69
CA TYR A 174 27.56 13.89 -7.77
C TYR A 174 26.99 14.08 -6.36
N PHE A 175 26.14 13.15 -5.88
CA PHE A 175 25.46 13.30 -4.58
C PHE A 175 26.44 13.36 -3.39
N LYS A 176 27.56 12.63 -3.47
CA LYS A 176 28.61 12.75 -2.46
C LYS A 176 29.15 14.20 -2.38
N GLN A 177 29.46 14.80 -3.52
CA GLN A 177 29.93 16.19 -3.60
C GLN A 177 28.90 17.19 -3.12
N TYR A 178 27.60 16.87 -3.35
CA TYR A 178 26.51 17.64 -2.81
C TYR A 178 26.51 17.63 -1.27
N ASN A 179 26.60 16.45 -0.66
CA ASN A 179 26.68 16.30 0.78
C ASN A 179 27.92 16.96 1.38
N ASP A 180 29.07 16.83 0.72
CA ASP A 180 30.32 17.46 1.14
C ASP A 180 30.21 19.01 1.10
N THR A 181 29.40 19.57 0.21
CA THR A 181 29.20 21.01 0.03
C THR A 181 28.17 21.62 0.94
N TYR A 182 26.99 20.92 1.11
CA TYR A 182 25.81 21.47 1.77
C TYR A 182 25.47 20.76 3.08
N GLY A 183 26.16 19.66 3.41
CA GLY A 183 25.91 18.83 4.59
C GLY A 183 24.81 17.77 4.38
N HIS A 184 24.86 16.72 5.21
CA HIS A 184 23.94 15.57 5.11
C HIS A 184 22.47 15.95 5.29
N GLN A 185 22.16 16.96 6.12
CA GLN A 185 20.76 17.41 6.27
C GLN A 185 20.17 17.98 4.96
N ALA A 186 20.99 18.72 4.19
CA ALA A 186 20.60 19.20 2.87
C ALA A 186 20.43 18.05 1.88
N GLY A 187 21.29 17.02 1.96
CA GLY A 187 21.17 15.78 1.19
C GLY A 187 19.86 15.05 1.48
N ASP A 188 19.51 14.90 2.75
CA ASP A 188 18.25 14.27 3.16
C ASP A 188 17.04 15.04 2.63
N LEU A 189 17.06 16.37 2.63
CA LEU A 189 16.01 17.20 2.05
C LEU A 189 15.94 17.03 0.52
N ALA A 190 17.08 16.92 -0.16
CA ALA A 190 17.14 16.66 -1.60
C ALA A 190 16.54 15.28 -1.92
N LEU A 191 16.92 14.22 -1.19
CA LEU A 191 16.36 12.88 -1.32
C LEU A 191 14.83 12.87 -1.13
N LYS A 192 14.32 13.59 -0.13
CA LYS A 192 12.86 13.73 0.11
C LYS A 192 12.16 14.40 -1.06
N LYS A 193 12.72 15.48 -1.63
CA LYS A 193 12.12 16.18 -2.78
C LYS A 193 12.08 15.29 -4.02
N VAL A 194 13.20 14.60 -4.33
CA VAL A 194 13.27 13.64 -5.43
C VAL A 194 12.23 12.53 -5.24
N SER A 195 12.16 11.96 -4.05
CA SER A 195 11.22 10.88 -3.74
C SER A 195 9.75 11.29 -3.86
N LEU A 196 9.40 12.50 -3.41
CA LEU A 196 8.04 13.03 -3.55
C LEU A 196 7.64 13.16 -5.03
N MET A 197 8.57 13.61 -5.87
CA MET A 197 8.34 13.68 -7.33
C MET A 197 8.19 12.28 -7.92
N LEU A 198 9.06 11.32 -7.58
CA LEU A 198 8.95 9.93 -8.05
C LEU A 198 7.62 9.29 -7.63
N LYS A 199 7.21 9.48 -6.38
CA LYS A 199 5.93 8.98 -5.86
C LYS A 199 4.73 9.54 -6.63
N LYS A 200 4.78 10.82 -7.01
CA LYS A 200 3.75 11.45 -7.84
C LYS A 200 3.70 10.89 -9.26
N LYS A 201 4.86 10.58 -9.84
CA LYS A 201 4.98 9.99 -11.18
C LYS A 201 4.52 8.54 -11.24
N THR A 202 4.72 7.77 -10.19
CA THR A 202 4.33 6.35 -10.07
C THR A 202 2.95 6.19 -9.44
N SER A 203 1.96 6.91 -9.93
CA SER A 203 0.59 6.89 -9.39
C SER A 203 -0.29 5.75 -9.92
N ARG A 204 0.17 5.01 -10.95
CA ARG A 204 -0.57 3.87 -11.49
C ARG A 204 -0.42 2.66 -10.56
N ALA A 205 -1.44 1.82 -10.48
CA ALA A 205 -1.40 0.59 -9.66
C ALA A 205 -0.32 -0.43 -10.08
N SER A 206 0.22 -0.29 -11.31
CA SER A 206 1.28 -1.14 -11.86
C SER A 206 2.69 -0.56 -11.67
N ASP A 207 2.81 0.65 -11.14
CA ASP A 207 4.09 1.33 -11.01
C ASP A 207 4.54 1.32 -9.54
N PHE A 208 5.80 0.99 -9.32
CA PHE A 208 6.40 0.90 -7.98
C PHE A 208 7.70 1.70 -7.96
N ALA A 209 7.79 2.67 -7.05
CA ALA A 209 9.03 3.42 -6.82
C ALA A 209 9.70 2.97 -5.53
N PHE A 210 11.01 2.79 -5.59
CA PHE A 210 11.84 2.25 -4.51
C PHE A 210 13.03 3.18 -4.26
N ARG A 211 13.48 3.24 -2.99
CA ARG A 211 14.84 3.62 -2.64
C ARG A 211 15.66 2.35 -2.46
N LEU A 212 16.67 2.17 -3.28
CA LEU A 212 17.50 0.96 -3.29
C LEU A 212 18.65 1.05 -2.28
N GLY A 213 19.11 2.26 -1.96
CA GLY A 213 20.14 2.56 -0.97
C GLY A 213 20.79 3.91 -1.27
N GLY A 214 21.29 4.62 -0.26
CA GLY A 214 21.95 5.91 -0.47
C GLY A 214 21.14 6.88 -1.34
N GLU A 215 21.72 7.23 -2.49
CA GLU A 215 21.14 8.08 -3.53
C GLU A 215 20.52 7.32 -4.71
N GLU A 216 20.43 5.97 -4.61
CA GLU A 216 19.92 5.11 -5.66
C GLU A 216 18.40 4.86 -5.51
N PHE A 217 17.69 5.00 -6.62
CA PHE A 217 16.26 4.74 -6.74
C PHE A 217 15.96 3.71 -7.83
N GLY A 218 14.82 3.06 -7.73
CA GLY A 218 14.33 2.12 -8.74
C GLY A 218 12.86 2.36 -9.05
N ILE A 219 12.45 2.09 -10.30
CA ILE A 219 11.04 2.03 -10.69
C ILE A 219 10.79 0.75 -11.45
N ILE A 220 9.75 0.02 -11.05
CA ILE A 220 9.18 -1.09 -11.82
C ILE A 220 7.90 -0.57 -12.48
N THR A 221 7.72 -0.83 -13.79
CA THR A 221 6.54 -0.46 -14.56
C THR A 221 6.27 -1.48 -15.68
N ILE A 222 5.10 -1.41 -16.31
CA ILE A 222 4.69 -2.28 -17.45
C ILE A 222 4.80 -1.58 -18.80
N LEU A 223 5.51 -0.46 -18.88
CA LEU A 223 5.71 0.29 -20.11
C LEU A 223 6.59 -0.49 -21.10
N ASP A 224 6.33 -0.34 -22.38
CA ASP A 224 7.23 -0.78 -23.46
C ASP A 224 8.51 0.08 -23.53
N LYS A 225 9.41 -0.26 -24.45
CA LYS A 225 10.72 0.40 -24.56
C LYS A 225 10.58 1.91 -24.84
N GLU A 226 9.76 2.29 -25.80
CA GLU A 226 9.56 3.68 -26.22
C GLU A 226 8.95 4.52 -25.08
N LYS A 227 7.89 4.03 -24.47
CA LYS A 227 7.24 4.72 -23.33
C LYS A 227 8.12 4.77 -22.08
N SER A 228 8.99 3.76 -21.89
CA SER A 228 9.96 3.78 -20.79
C SER A 228 11.00 4.89 -20.96
N ILE A 229 11.45 5.14 -22.19
CA ILE A 229 12.34 6.26 -22.52
C ILE A 229 11.65 7.60 -22.28
N GLU A 230 10.42 7.76 -22.77
CA GLU A 230 9.63 8.98 -22.56
C GLU A 230 9.40 9.25 -21.06
N PHE A 231 9.06 8.21 -20.32
CA PHE A 231 8.85 8.29 -18.87
C PHE A 231 10.13 8.67 -18.13
N ALA A 232 11.27 8.04 -18.45
CA ALA A 232 12.56 8.36 -17.88
C ALA A 232 13.01 9.81 -18.20
N ASN A 233 12.80 10.27 -19.44
CA ASN A 233 13.07 11.67 -19.82
C ASN A 233 12.21 12.65 -19.01
N SER A 234 10.93 12.31 -18.80
CA SER A 234 10.04 13.13 -17.99
C SER A 234 10.52 13.22 -16.53
N ILE A 235 11.01 12.10 -15.94
CA ILE A 235 11.58 12.06 -14.58
C ILE A 235 12.83 12.95 -14.53
N LYS A 236 13.77 12.74 -15.45
CA LYS A 236 15.03 13.48 -15.52
C LYS A 236 14.79 15.00 -15.57
N ASN A 237 13.91 15.44 -16.46
CA ASN A 237 13.58 16.84 -16.63
C ASN A 237 12.87 17.42 -15.37
N GLU A 238 11.96 16.68 -14.75
CA GLU A 238 11.30 17.17 -13.54
C GLU A 238 12.23 17.25 -12.34
N ILE A 239 13.23 16.35 -12.22
CA ILE A 239 14.25 16.46 -11.18
C ILE A 239 15.07 17.73 -11.37
N GLU A 240 15.53 18.01 -12.58
CA GLU A 240 16.27 19.26 -12.87
C GLU A 240 15.39 20.50 -12.63
N ASN A 241 14.09 20.42 -12.95
CA ASN A 241 13.10 21.47 -12.68
C ASN A 241 12.80 21.71 -11.20
N LEU A 242 13.21 20.81 -10.29
CA LEU A 242 13.16 21.09 -8.85
C LEU A 242 14.11 22.23 -8.45
N GLN A 243 15.04 22.59 -9.32
CA GLN A 243 16.02 23.67 -9.17
C GLN A 243 16.79 23.59 -7.83
N ILE A 244 17.12 22.38 -7.41
CA ILE A 244 17.96 22.16 -6.23
C ILE A 244 19.38 22.53 -6.62
N GLU A 245 19.90 23.65 -6.11
CA GLU A 245 21.23 24.17 -6.46
C GLU A 245 22.33 23.15 -6.12
N HIS A 246 23.25 22.89 -7.06
CA HIS A 246 24.38 21.97 -6.87
C HIS A 246 25.70 22.57 -7.40
N LYS A 247 26.32 23.43 -6.60
CA LYS A 247 27.57 24.17 -6.99
C LYS A 247 28.76 23.27 -7.35
N ALA A 248 28.85 22.10 -6.74
CA ALA A 248 29.95 21.14 -6.96
C ALA A 248 29.68 20.17 -8.14
N SER A 249 28.49 20.22 -8.77
CA SER A 249 28.21 19.42 -9.95
C SER A 249 28.99 19.91 -11.16
N LYS A 250 29.48 18.96 -11.98
CA LYS A 250 30.18 19.25 -13.25
C LYS A 250 29.29 19.19 -14.46
N VAL A 251 27.95 18.93 -14.25
CA VAL A 251 26.98 18.66 -15.33
C VAL A 251 25.96 19.77 -15.44
N SER A 252 25.40 20.22 -14.33
CA SER A 252 24.39 21.27 -14.27
C SER A 252 24.56 22.07 -12.99
N LYS A 253 24.11 23.33 -12.98
CA LYS A 253 24.02 24.12 -11.73
C LYS A 253 22.96 23.59 -10.76
N TYR A 254 22.13 22.65 -11.20
CA TYR A 254 21.12 21.99 -10.42
C TYR A 254 21.42 20.51 -10.26
N LEU A 255 20.78 19.88 -9.27
CA LEU A 255 20.84 18.45 -9.05
C LEU A 255 20.22 17.72 -10.24
N THR A 256 20.95 16.71 -10.74
CA THR A 256 20.55 15.88 -11.88
C THR A 256 20.59 14.41 -11.52
N ILE A 257 20.09 13.57 -12.40
CA ILE A 257 20.02 12.13 -12.23
C ILE A 257 20.43 11.40 -13.51
N SER A 258 21.16 10.31 -13.37
CA SER A 258 21.41 9.35 -14.45
C SER A 258 20.49 8.15 -14.32
N ILE A 259 20.02 7.61 -15.45
CA ILE A 259 19.01 6.54 -15.48
C ILE A 259 19.45 5.42 -16.42
N GLY A 260 19.51 4.19 -15.88
CA GLY A 260 19.64 2.96 -16.66
C GLY A 260 18.28 2.27 -16.80
N ILE A 261 17.95 1.77 -17.99
CA ILE A 261 16.65 1.15 -18.28
C ILE A 261 16.84 -0.22 -18.90
N VAL A 262 16.05 -1.18 -18.44
CA VAL A 262 15.82 -2.46 -19.13
C VAL A 262 14.33 -2.61 -19.35
N SER A 263 13.93 -2.84 -20.62
CA SER A 263 12.54 -3.09 -21.00
C SER A 263 12.47 -4.36 -21.84
N LYS A 264 11.74 -5.36 -21.35
CA LYS A 264 11.61 -6.67 -22.02
C LYS A 264 10.18 -7.18 -21.93
N LYS A 265 9.77 -7.98 -22.92
CA LYS A 265 8.57 -8.82 -22.76
C LYS A 265 8.80 -9.86 -21.66
N GLY A 266 7.75 -10.19 -20.91
CA GLY A 266 7.87 -11.08 -19.77
C GLY A 266 8.51 -12.43 -20.09
N ASP A 267 8.23 -13.01 -21.25
CA ASP A 267 8.79 -14.27 -21.73
C ASP A 267 10.30 -14.19 -22.06
N ALA A 268 10.83 -13.02 -22.34
CA ALA A 268 12.25 -12.77 -22.60
C ALA A 268 13.08 -12.57 -21.32
N ILE A 269 12.46 -12.52 -20.13
CA ILE A 269 13.16 -12.33 -18.86
C ILE A 269 13.55 -13.68 -18.26
N THR A 270 14.84 -13.94 -18.10
CA THR A 270 15.36 -15.17 -17.49
C THR A 270 15.19 -15.17 -15.97
N ASN A 271 15.82 -14.23 -15.29
CA ASN A 271 15.67 -14.03 -13.84
C ASN A 271 15.88 -12.57 -13.45
N SER A 272 15.57 -12.23 -12.20
CA SER A 272 15.67 -10.87 -11.64
C SER A 272 17.11 -10.38 -11.49
N ASP A 273 18.07 -11.26 -11.20
CA ASP A 273 19.46 -10.88 -10.95
C ASP A 273 20.15 -10.43 -12.24
N ILE A 274 19.91 -11.16 -13.35
CA ILE A 274 20.39 -10.77 -14.68
C ILE A 274 19.78 -9.43 -15.09
N LEU A 275 18.47 -9.28 -14.92
CA LEU A 275 17.76 -8.04 -15.26
C LEU A 275 18.28 -6.84 -14.43
N PHE A 276 18.52 -7.04 -13.13
CA PHE A 276 19.09 -6.00 -12.29
C PHE A 276 20.48 -5.60 -12.75
N LYS A 277 21.34 -6.59 -13.06
CA LYS A 277 22.69 -6.34 -13.58
C LYS A 277 22.66 -5.60 -14.92
N GLU A 278 21.81 -5.99 -15.84
CA GLU A 278 21.65 -5.29 -17.12
C GLU A 278 21.23 -3.82 -16.92
N ALA A 279 20.34 -3.54 -15.95
CA ALA A 279 19.94 -2.19 -15.63
C ALA A 279 21.08 -1.37 -15.01
N ASP A 280 21.89 -1.98 -14.14
CA ASP A 280 23.06 -1.37 -13.53
C ASP A 280 24.14 -1.05 -14.57
N ASP A 281 24.39 -1.97 -15.52
CA ASP A 281 25.26 -1.74 -16.66
C ASP A 281 24.76 -0.53 -17.51
N CYS A 282 23.45 -0.41 -17.71
CA CYS A 282 22.86 0.74 -18.39
C CYS A 282 23.08 2.04 -17.60
N LEU A 283 22.92 2.03 -16.28
CA LEU A 283 23.16 3.20 -15.44
C LEU A 283 24.62 3.63 -15.50
N TYR A 284 25.54 2.66 -15.51
CA TYR A 284 26.96 2.92 -15.65
C TYR A 284 27.28 3.59 -17.01
N GLU A 285 26.70 3.11 -18.12
CA GLU A 285 26.87 3.76 -19.43
C GLU A 285 26.24 5.17 -19.46
N ALA A 286 25.08 5.39 -18.83
CA ALA A 286 24.50 6.72 -18.69
C ALA A 286 25.44 7.68 -17.94
N LYS A 287 26.11 7.22 -16.87
CA LYS A 287 27.09 8.01 -16.14
C LYS A 287 28.36 8.31 -16.98
N LYS A 288 28.79 7.37 -17.85
CA LYS A 288 29.92 7.56 -18.79
C LYS A 288 29.59 8.56 -19.90
N LEU A 289 28.35 8.61 -20.38
CA LEU A 289 27.91 9.58 -21.40
C LEU A 289 27.90 11.02 -20.89
N GLY A 290 28.36 11.28 -19.69
CA GLY A 290 28.50 12.61 -19.11
C GLY A 290 27.48 12.92 -18.02
N ARG A 291 26.76 11.90 -17.53
CA ARG A 291 25.66 12.03 -16.54
C ARG A 291 24.44 12.80 -17.07
N ASN A 292 23.47 13.10 -16.21
CA ASN A 292 22.19 13.72 -16.61
C ASN A 292 21.63 13.09 -17.90
N SER A 293 21.72 11.80 -18.03
CA SER A 293 21.47 11.04 -19.24
C SER A 293 20.72 9.74 -18.96
N ILE A 294 20.23 9.14 -20.02
CA ILE A 294 19.50 7.87 -19.99
C ILE A 294 20.19 6.90 -20.92
N PHE A 295 20.33 5.67 -20.49
CA PHE A 295 20.78 4.56 -21.34
C PHE A 295 19.82 3.39 -21.23
N ILE A 296 19.52 2.71 -22.35
CA ILE A 296 18.60 1.58 -22.43
C ILE A 296 19.17 0.47 -23.30
N LEU A 297 19.02 -0.76 -22.84
CA LEU A 297 19.27 -1.99 -23.61
C LEU A 297 18.07 -2.34 -24.49
#